data_ed266cdf550a23d4e54abcdf47e266ed
#
_entry.id   ed266cdf550a23d4e54abcdf47e266ed
#
_cell.length_a   1.000
_cell.length_b   1.000
_cell.length_c   1.000
_cell.angle_alpha   90.00
_cell.angle_beta   90.00
_cell.angle_gamma   90.00
#
_symmetry.space_group_name_H-M   'P 1'
#
loop_
_entity.id
_entity.type
_entity.pdbx_description
1 polymer ?
#
loop_
_entity_poly.entity_id
_entity_poly.type
_entity_poly.pdbx_seq_one_letter_code
_entity_poly.pdbx_strand_id
1 'polypeptide(L)'
;MAKEKKILLSTLQVTLITLFVKFLGLVKQSVLAASCGATMETDAFFIATGTMVNLSTVIFSAISISLLTIHTNVLINDGRKESNELINAVLKFFIPVAFGLTIVVYFGSSIVAKILAPAYQGEELRLLSEYIKTMSISFVLWCYFLTINVILETDKQFVQGKGQGFFQNVFLIFVALIFYPRYGMKTLVYAFLLSGLTQCILVTW
;
A
#
# COMPACT_ATOMS: atom_id res chain seq x y z
N MET A 1 23.28 -3.62 -29.15
CA MET A 1 23.50 -4.95 -28.52
C MET A 1 23.75 -4.88 -27.01
N ALA A 2 24.78 -4.22 -26.46
CA ALA A 2 25.01 -4.19 -24.99
C ALA A 2 23.89 -3.45 -24.23
N LYS A 3 23.39 -2.32 -24.74
CA LYS A 3 22.31 -1.51 -24.13
C LYS A 3 20.96 -2.26 -24.14
N GLU A 4 20.65 -2.93 -25.24
CA GLU A 4 19.42 -3.74 -25.38
C GLU A 4 19.44 -4.94 -24.42
N LYS A 5 20.57 -5.62 -24.29
CA LYS A 5 20.76 -6.74 -23.37
C LYS A 5 20.56 -6.30 -21.91
N LYS A 6 21.05 -5.10 -21.54
CA LYS A 6 20.86 -4.53 -20.20
C LYS A 6 19.38 -4.19 -19.92
N ILE A 7 18.67 -3.64 -20.92
CA ILE A 7 17.23 -3.34 -20.80
C ILE A 7 16.43 -4.63 -20.63
N LEU A 8 16.70 -5.65 -21.48
CA LEU A 8 16.04 -6.96 -21.38
C LEU A 8 16.26 -7.62 -20.02
N LEU A 9 17.47 -7.60 -19.49
CA LEU A 9 17.80 -8.15 -18.18
C LEU A 9 17.04 -7.42 -17.06
N SER A 10 17.03 -6.09 -17.09
CA SER A 10 16.28 -5.29 -16.10
C SER A 10 14.78 -5.56 -16.15
N THR A 11 14.21 -5.67 -17.36
CA THR A 11 12.80 -6.00 -17.53
C THR A 11 12.48 -7.40 -17.00
N LEU A 12 13.33 -8.39 -17.30
CA LEU A 12 13.16 -9.75 -16.79
C LEU A 12 13.23 -9.80 -15.26
N GLN A 13 14.19 -9.10 -14.65
CA GLN A 13 14.32 -9.02 -13.20
C GLN A 13 13.06 -8.42 -12.55
N VAL A 14 12.56 -7.28 -13.07
CA VAL A 14 11.33 -6.65 -12.58
C VAL A 14 10.12 -7.58 -12.70
N THR A 15 10.00 -8.28 -13.85
CA THR A 15 8.91 -9.24 -14.07
C THR A 15 8.97 -10.38 -13.08
N LEU A 16 10.13 -10.99 -12.89
CA LEU A 16 10.32 -12.11 -11.95
C LEU A 16 10.01 -11.69 -10.51
N ILE A 17 10.51 -10.54 -10.07
CA ILE A 17 10.23 -10.01 -8.72
C ILE A 17 8.72 -9.76 -8.56
N THR A 18 8.09 -9.14 -9.55
CA THR A 18 6.64 -8.87 -9.49
C THR A 18 5.82 -10.16 -9.41
N LEU A 19 6.16 -11.17 -10.20
CA LEU A 19 5.52 -12.49 -10.16
C LEU A 19 5.72 -13.16 -8.80
N PHE A 20 6.94 -13.11 -8.26
CA PHE A 20 7.25 -13.68 -6.96
C PHE A 20 6.48 -13.01 -5.83
N VAL A 21 6.40 -11.66 -5.82
CA VAL A 21 5.63 -10.90 -4.83
C VAL A 21 4.13 -11.21 -4.93
N LYS A 22 3.59 -11.36 -6.15
CA LYS A 22 2.18 -11.75 -6.35
C LYS A 22 1.92 -13.18 -5.89
N PHE A 23 2.82 -14.13 -6.18
CA PHE A 23 2.74 -15.49 -5.67
C PHE A 23 2.75 -15.52 -4.14
N LEU A 24 3.64 -14.74 -3.52
CA LEU A 24 3.69 -14.60 -2.07
C LEU A 24 2.40 -13.98 -1.50
N GLY A 25 1.77 -13.09 -2.26
CA GLY A 25 0.44 -12.55 -1.94
C GLY A 25 -0.64 -13.62 -1.90
N LEU A 26 -0.61 -14.59 -2.83
CA LEU A 26 -1.51 -15.76 -2.80
C LEU A 26 -1.23 -16.66 -1.59
N VAL A 27 0.04 -16.92 -1.29
CA VAL A 27 0.44 -17.69 -0.10
C VAL A 27 -0.08 -17.00 1.17
N LYS A 28 0.07 -15.66 1.27
CA LYS A 28 -0.47 -14.88 2.38
C LYS A 28 -1.99 -15.08 2.53
N GLN A 29 -2.76 -14.97 1.44
CA GLN A 29 -4.20 -15.16 1.49
C GLN A 29 -4.58 -16.56 1.93
N SER A 30 -3.86 -17.59 1.44
CA SER A 30 -4.07 -18.98 1.84
C SER A 30 -3.76 -19.19 3.34
N VAL A 31 -2.67 -18.61 3.84
CA VAL A 31 -2.29 -18.67 5.26
C VAL A 31 -3.33 -17.96 6.12
N LEU A 32 -3.78 -16.78 5.73
CA LEU A 32 -4.82 -16.04 6.44
C LEU A 32 -6.13 -16.83 6.48
N ALA A 33 -6.55 -17.39 5.35
CA ALA A 33 -7.76 -18.23 5.29
C ALA A 33 -7.65 -19.49 6.16
N ALA A 34 -6.49 -20.15 6.15
CA ALA A 34 -6.25 -21.35 6.96
C ALA A 34 -6.15 -21.05 8.47
N SER A 35 -5.52 -19.91 8.83
CA SER A 35 -5.30 -19.55 10.24
C SER A 35 -6.52 -18.90 10.88
N CYS A 36 -7.22 -18.02 10.13
CA CYS A 36 -8.33 -17.24 10.66
C CYS A 36 -9.70 -17.89 10.38
N GLY A 37 -9.77 -18.82 9.43
CA GLY A 37 -11.01 -19.44 8.99
C GLY A 37 -11.93 -18.47 8.22
N ALA A 38 -13.08 -18.98 7.78
CA ALA A 38 -14.14 -18.19 7.16
C ALA A 38 -15.05 -17.64 8.28
N THR A 39 -14.62 -16.57 8.93
CA THR A 39 -15.34 -15.89 9.99
C THR A 39 -15.76 -14.51 9.56
N MET A 40 -16.78 -13.95 10.21
CA MET A 40 -17.20 -12.56 10.02
C MET A 40 -16.05 -11.56 10.18
N GLU A 41 -15.15 -11.79 11.14
CA GLU A 41 -13.97 -10.96 11.37
C GLU A 41 -12.99 -10.99 10.18
N THR A 42 -12.80 -12.19 9.60
CA THR A 42 -11.92 -12.38 8.44
C THR A 42 -12.48 -11.70 7.21
N ASP A 43 -13.77 -11.82 6.97
CA ASP A 43 -14.44 -11.17 5.84
C ASP A 43 -14.39 -9.62 5.98
N ALA A 44 -14.69 -9.10 7.16
CA ALA A 44 -14.58 -7.67 7.45
C ALA A 44 -13.15 -7.15 7.26
N PHE A 45 -12.13 -7.92 7.67
CA PHE A 45 -10.72 -7.58 7.45
C PHE A 45 -10.37 -7.52 5.96
N PHE A 46 -10.79 -8.50 5.16
CA PHE A 46 -10.52 -8.51 3.72
C PHE A 46 -11.23 -7.39 2.98
N ILE A 47 -12.48 -7.10 3.34
CA ILE A 47 -13.23 -5.96 2.78
C ILE A 47 -12.52 -4.65 3.12
N ALA A 48 -12.17 -4.43 4.39
CA ALA A 48 -11.51 -3.21 4.83
C ALA A 48 -10.14 -3.03 4.16
N THR A 49 -9.26 -4.04 4.19
CA THR A 49 -7.92 -3.96 3.58
C THR A 49 -7.99 -3.78 2.08
N GLY A 50 -8.83 -4.56 1.38
CA GLY A 50 -9.02 -4.45 -0.06
C GLY A 50 -9.51 -3.07 -0.47
N THR A 51 -10.47 -2.51 0.26
CA THR A 51 -10.99 -1.17 0.01
C THR A 51 -9.94 -0.09 0.22
N MET A 52 -9.22 -0.12 1.34
CA MET A 52 -8.20 0.88 1.63
C MET A 52 -7.06 0.85 0.60
N VAL A 53 -6.59 -0.34 0.22
CA VAL A 53 -5.56 -0.49 -0.82
C VAL A 53 -6.07 0.00 -2.18
N ASN A 54 -7.27 -0.40 -2.60
CA ASN A 54 -7.81 -0.03 -3.89
C ASN A 54 -8.08 1.48 -3.99
N LEU A 55 -8.73 2.09 -2.98
CA LEU A 55 -8.97 3.53 -2.96
C LEU A 55 -7.66 4.32 -2.96
N SER A 56 -6.70 3.95 -2.12
CA SER A 56 -5.39 4.60 -2.08
C SER A 56 -4.67 4.49 -3.42
N THR A 57 -4.70 3.31 -4.05
CA THR A 57 -4.07 3.08 -5.34
C THR A 57 -4.73 3.91 -6.44
N VAL A 58 -6.05 3.92 -6.53
CA VAL A 58 -6.77 4.71 -7.55
C VAL A 58 -6.49 6.20 -7.40
N ILE A 59 -6.52 6.73 -6.17
CA ILE A 59 -6.32 8.17 -5.93
C ILE A 59 -4.87 8.58 -6.20
N PHE A 60 -3.90 7.86 -5.67
CA PHE A 60 -2.50 8.30 -5.68
C PHE A 60 -1.68 7.75 -6.85
N SER A 61 -2.10 6.68 -7.54
CA SER A 61 -1.36 6.18 -8.71
C SER A 61 -1.40 7.13 -9.90
N ALA A 62 -2.52 7.81 -10.12
CA ALA A 62 -2.62 8.80 -11.20
C ALA A 62 -1.63 9.95 -10.99
N ILE A 63 -1.47 10.40 -9.74
CA ILE A 63 -0.50 11.42 -9.35
C ILE A 63 0.92 10.90 -9.57
N SER A 64 1.21 9.68 -9.12
CA SER A 64 2.53 9.06 -9.23
C SER A 64 2.97 8.90 -10.69
N ILE A 65 2.07 8.47 -11.58
CA ILE A 65 2.36 8.31 -13.02
C ILE A 65 2.68 9.66 -13.67
N SER A 66 1.87 10.68 -13.39
CA SER A 66 2.11 12.04 -13.93
C SER A 66 3.40 12.62 -13.36
N LEU A 67 3.64 12.46 -12.08
CA LEU A 67 4.83 12.92 -11.39
C LEU A 67 6.10 12.25 -11.93
N LEU A 68 6.06 10.96 -12.26
CA LEU A 68 7.21 10.25 -12.85
C LEU A 68 7.70 10.91 -14.13
N THR A 69 6.79 11.30 -15.01
CA THR A 69 7.13 11.97 -16.27
C THR A 69 7.72 13.36 -16.02
N ILE A 70 7.08 14.15 -15.15
CA ILE A 70 7.55 15.52 -14.84
C ILE A 70 8.90 15.47 -14.10
N HIS A 71 9.02 14.61 -13.10
CA HIS A 71 10.25 14.45 -12.31
C HIS A 71 11.43 14.03 -13.20
N THR A 72 11.21 13.08 -14.12
CA THR A 72 12.25 12.65 -15.07
C THR A 72 12.68 13.81 -15.98
N ASN A 73 11.74 14.62 -16.48
CA ASN A 73 12.06 15.78 -17.33
C ASN A 73 12.83 16.84 -16.56
N VAL A 74 12.41 17.19 -15.34
CA VAL A 74 13.12 18.16 -14.48
C VAL A 74 14.52 17.62 -14.14
N LEU A 75 14.66 16.34 -13.84
CA LEU A 75 15.96 15.72 -13.54
C LEU A 75 16.95 15.84 -14.71
N ILE A 76 16.45 15.70 -15.95
CA ILE A 76 17.31 15.75 -17.16
C ILE A 76 17.66 17.20 -17.51
N ASN A 77 16.72 18.15 -17.39
CA ASN A 77 16.88 19.52 -17.88
C ASN A 77 17.45 20.46 -16.80
N ASP A 78 17.00 20.32 -15.55
CA ASP A 78 17.26 21.28 -14.47
C ASP A 78 18.17 20.70 -13.37
N GLY A 79 18.25 19.36 -13.30
CA GLY A 79 19.16 18.66 -12.39
C GLY A 79 18.48 18.09 -11.15
N ARG A 80 19.31 17.47 -10.29
CA ARG A 80 18.85 16.66 -9.15
C ARG A 80 18.20 17.51 -8.05
N LYS A 81 18.68 18.72 -7.84
CA LYS A 81 18.19 19.58 -6.77
C LYS A 81 16.75 20.01 -7.05
N GLU A 82 16.49 20.52 -8.23
CA GLU A 82 15.20 20.99 -8.70
C GLU A 82 14.19 19.84 -8.75
N SER A 83 14.65 18.67 -9.19
CA SER A 83 13.88 17.44 -9.20
C SER A 83 13.43 17.00 -7.79
N ASN A 84 14.31 17.09 -6.78
CA ASN A 84 13.97 16.81 -5.38
C ASN A 84 13.04 17.89 -4.78
N GLU A 85 13.22 19.16 -5.15
CA GLU A 85 12.32 20.24 -4.73
C GLU A 85 10.89 20.02 -5.25
N LEU A 86 10.74 19.51 -6.49
CA LEU A 86 9.45 19.10 -7.04
C LEU A 86 8.78 18.02 -6.17
N ILE A 87 9.50 16.96 -5.81
CA ILE A 87 8.95 15.89 -4.93
C ILE A 87 8.50 16.49 -3.60
N ASN A 88 9.32 17.35 -2.99
CA ASN A 88 8.98 17.99 -1.73
C ASN A 88 7.74 18.88 -1.85
N ALA A 89 7.59 19.62 -2.95
CA ALA A 89 6.41 20.44 -3.20
C ALA A 89 5.14 19.57 -3.34
N VAL A 90 5.24 18.45 -4.07
CA VAL A 90 4.15 17.49 -4.23
C VAL A 90 3.77 16.87 -2.88
N LEU A 91 4.73 16.44 -2.07
CA LEU A 91 4.46 15.92 -0.73
C LEU A 91 3.79 16.95 0.18
N LYS A 92 4.28 18.20 0.18
CA LYS A 92 3.68 19.29 0.97
C LYS A 92 2.23 19.56 0.61
N PHE A 93 1.83 19.33 -0.64
CA PHE A 93 0.45 19.50 -1.07
C PHE A 93 -0.41 18.27 -0.81
N PHE A 94 0.07 17.07 -1.16
CA PHE A 94 -0.75 15.86 -1.13
C PHE A 94 -0.81 15.19 0.24
N ILE A 95 0.16 15.37 1.13
CA ILE A 95 0.07 14.84 2.50
C ILE A 95 -1.11 15.46 3.27
N PRO A 96 -1.32 16.79 3.29
CA PRO A 96 -2.53 17.38 3.86
C PRO A 96 -3.83 16.87 3.23
N VAL A 97 -3.86 16.63 1.90
CA VAL A 97 -5.03 16.05 1.22
C VAL A 97 -5.26 14.62 1.72
N ALA A 98 -4.22 13.80 1.84
CA ALA A 98 -4.32 12.44 2.37
C ALA A 98 -4.78 12.42 3.84
N PHE A 99 -4.34 13.39 4.66
CA PHE A 99 -4.87 13.59 6.00
C PHE A 99 -6.35 13.97 6.00
N GLY A 100 -6.76 14.87 5.11
CA GLY A 100 -8.17 15.22 4.92
C GLY A 100 -9.03 13.99 4.58
N LEU A 101 -8.57 13.16 3.63
CA LEU A 101 -9.22 11.89 3.29
C LEU A 101 -9.26 10.93 4.49
N THR A 102 -8.18 10.83 5.24
CA THR A 102 -8.15 10.03 6.48
C THR A 102 -9.22 10.48 7.45
N ILE A 103 -9.35 11.79 7.69
CA ILE A 103 -10.36 12.36 8.59
C ILE A 103 -11.78 12.04 8.08
N VAL A 104 -12.05 12.26 6.79
CA VAL A 104 -13.35 11.99 6.17
C VAL A 104 -13.72 10.52 6.31
N VAL A 105 -12.81 9.60 6.00
CA VAL A 105 -13.07 8.15 6.12
C VAL A 105 -13.13 7.72 7.57
N TYR A 106 -12.32 8.28 8.46
CA TYR A 106 -12.34 7.98 9.90
C TYR A 106 -13.71 8.27 10.53
N PHE A 107 -14.23 9.47 10.31
CA PHE A 107 -15.56 9.86 10.84
C PHE A 107 -16.71 9.27 10.03
N GLY A 108 -16.53 9.07 8.72
CA GLY A 108 -17.52 8.47 7.82
C GLY A 108 -17.46 6.95 7.73
N SER A 109 -16.66 6.27 8.55
CA SER A 109 -16.38 4.82 8.45
C SER A 109 -17.64 3.96 8.44
N SER A 110 -18.68 4.32 9.20
CA SER A 110 -19.96 3.60 9.22
C SER A 110 -20.72 3.75 7.90
N ILE A 111 -20.67 4.91 7.27
CA ILE A 111 -21.29 5.16 5.96
C ILE A 111 -20.52 4.38 4.89
N VAL A 112 -19.19 4.43 4.93
CA VAL A 112 -18.33 3.68 4.00
C VAL A 112 -18.59 2.17 4.16
N ALA A 113 -18.65 1.65 5.38
CA ALA A 113 -18.93 0.25 5.65
C ALA A 113 -20.30 -0.17 5.07
N LYS A 114 -21.34 0.66 5.24
CA LYS A 114 -22.67 0.38 4.71
C LYS A 114 -22.74 0.39 3.18
N ILE A 115 -21.94 1.24 2.53
CA ILE A 115 -21.85 1.27 1.06
C ILE A 115 -21.14 0.03 0.54
N LEU A 116 -20.06 -0.42 1.22
CA LEU A 116 -19.24 -1.56 0.81
C LEU A 116 -19.93 -2.91 1.04
N ALA A 117 -20.65 -3.03 2.14
CA ALA A 117 -21.35 -4.24 2.53
C ALA A 117 -22.80 -3.92 2.95
N PRO A 118 -23.70 -3.64 1.98
CA PRO A 118 -25.09 -3.26 2.29
C PRO A 118 -25.88 -4.33 3.06
N ALA A 119 -25.46 -5.60 2.90
CA ALA A 119 -26.09 -6.74 3.59
C ALA A 119 -25.69 -6.83 5.08
N TYR A 120 -24.57 -6.19 5.48
CA TYR A 120 -24.08 -6.25 6.86
C TYR A 120 -24.98 -5.41 7.79
N GLN A 121 -25.31 -5.97 8.95
CA GLN A 121 -26.12 -5.34 9.98
C GLN A 121 -25.54 -5.61 11.37
N GLY A 122 -25.96 -4.80 12.34
CA GLY A 122 -25.59 -5.00 13.75
C GLY A 122 -24.07 -5.08 13.97
N GLU A 123 -23.61 -6.20 14.50
CA GLU A 123 -22.21 -6.43 14.87
C GLU A 123 -21.27 -6.49 13.67
N GLU A 124 -21.69 -7.08 12.56
CA GLU A 124 -20.90 -7.17 11.32
C GLU A 124 -20.56 -5.77 10.78
N LEU A 125 -21.55 -4.91 10.69
CA LEU A 125 -21.38 -3.53 10.23
C LEU A 125 -20.50 -2.72 11.18
N ARG A 126 -20.67 -2.91 12.49
CA ARG A 126 -19.85 -2.26 13.52
C ARG A 126 -18.38 -2.65 13.38
N LEU A 127 -18.11 -3.94 13.23
CA LEU A 127 -16.77 -4.49 13.10
C LEU A 127 -16.06 -4.00 11.83
N LEU A 128 -16.76 -4.05 10.69
CA LEU A 128 -16.24 -3.53 9.42
C LEU A 128 -15.94 -2.03 9.52
N SER A 129 -16.82 -1.25 10.15
CA SER A 129 -16.63 0.19 10.38
C SER A 129 -15.41 0.45 11.27
N GLU A 130 -15.19 -0.34 12.33
CA GLU A 130 -14.02 -0.23 13.22
C GLU A 130 -12.71 -0.50 12.46
N TYR A 131 -12.69 -1.51 11.58
CA TYR A 131 -11.51 -1.82 10.77
C TYR A 131 -11.22 -0.73 9.73
N ILE A 132 -12.24 -0.27 9.01
CA ILE A 132 -12.11 0.85 8.06
C ILE A 132 -11.59 2.10 8.77
N LYS A 133 -12.15 2.43 9.93
CA LYS A 133 -11.74 3.55 10.76
C LYS A 133 -10.25 3.47 11.12
N THR A 134 -9.81 2.32 11.62
CA THR A 134 -8.40 2.10 12.00
C THR A 134 -7.48 2.15 10.80
N MET A 135 -7.88 1.53 9.68
CA MET A 135 -7.07 1.47 8.46
C MET A 135 -7.05 2.77 7.65
N SER A 136 -7.93 3.74 7.93
CA SER A 136 -7.99 5.00 7.17
C SER A 136 -6.66 5.75 7.14
N ILE A 137 -5.81 5.63 8.18
CA ILE A 137 -4.47 6.23 8.23
C ILE A 137 -3.56 5.74 7.09
N SER A 138 -3.90 4.60 6.47
CA SER A 138 -3.15 4.08 5.32
C SER A 138 -3.15 5.03 4.12
N PHE A 139 -4.11 5.95 3.99
CA PHE A 139 -4.09 6.96 2.93
C PHE A 139 -2.82 7.83 2.97
N VAL A 140 -2.41 8.25 4.18
CA VAL A 140 -1.19 9.05 4.35
C VAL A 140 0.05 8.22 4.01
N LEU A 141 0.10 6.96 4.46
CA LEU A 141 1.21 6.06 4.20
C LEU A 141 1.35 5.77 2.70
N TRP A 142 0.23 5.48 2.01
CA TRP A 142 0.24 5.22 0.58
C TRP A 142 0.58 6.46 -0.25
N CYS A 143 0.08 7.63 0.15
CA CYS A 143 0.43 8.91 -0.49
C CYS A 143 1.95 9.14 -0.46
N TYR A 144 2.53 9.02 0.74
CA TYR A 144 3.98 9.17 0.91
C TYR A 144 4.75 8.12 0.10
N PHE A 145 4.40 6.84 0.27
CA PHE A 145 5.05 5.73 -0.40
C PHE A 145 5.06 5.89 -1.92
N LEU A 146 3.89 6.12 -2.54
CA LEU A 146 3.77 6.23 -4.00
C LEU A 146 4.51 7.46 -4.54
N THR A 147 4.57 8.56 -3.79
CA THR A 147 5.30 9.76 -4.20
C THR A 147 6.82 9.53 -4.17
N ILE A 148 7.35 8.95 -3.09
CA ILE A 148 8.79 8.67 -2.99
C ILE A 148 9.21 7.56 -3.95
N ASN A 149 8.35 6.57 -4.21
CA ASN A 149 8.63 5.50 -5.16
C ASN A 149 8.93 6.02 -6.58
N VAL A 150 8.44 7.22 -6.94
CA VAL A 150 8.77 7.88 -8.21
C VAL A 150 10.28 8.12 -8.34
N ILE A 151 10.96 8.48 -7.25
CA ILE A 151 12.42 8.68 -7.25
C ILE A 151 13.12 7.36 -7.61
N LEU A 152 12.72 6.26 -6.97
CA LEU A 152 13.28 4.93 -7.22
C LEU A 152 13.05 4.48 -8.68
N GLU A 153 11.88 4.76 -9.23
CA GLU A 153 11.56 4.44 -10.62
C GLU A 153 12.37 5.30 -11.61
N THR A 154 12.55 6.58 -11.32
CA THR A 154 13.40 7.49 -12.12
C THR A 154 14.87 7.05 -12.09
N ASP A 155 15.37 6.65 -10.93
CA ASP A 155 16.73 6.15 -10.73
C ASP A 155 16.93 4.71 -11.23
N LYS A 156 15.90 4.11 -11.83
CA LYS A 156 15.88 2.72 -12.34
C LYS A 156 16.13 1.67 -11.25
N GLN A 157 15.83 1.99 -10.01
CA GLN A 157 15.90 1.08 -8.86
C GLN A 157 14.59 0.30 -8.70
N PHE A 158 14.11 -0.28 -9.80
CA PHE A 158 12.83 -0.98 -9.85
C PHE A 158 12.71 -2.14 -8.86
N VAL A 159 13.84 -2.80 -8.56
CA VAL A 159 13.89 -3.92 -7.62
C VAL A 159 13.44 -3.48 -6.23
N GLN A 160 13.93 -2.33 -5.76
CA GLN A 160 13.55 -1.78 -4.44
C GLN A 160 12.07 -1.37 -4.43
N GLY A 161 11.61 -0.64 -5.44
CA GLY A 161 10.23 -0.19 -5.52
C GLY A 161 9.20 -1.33 -5.60
N LYS A 162 9.47 -2.36 -6.43
CA LYS A 162 8.55 -3.50 -6.61
C LYS A 162 8.71 -4.57 -5.52
N GLY A 163 9.88 -4.69 -4.91
CA GLY A 163 10.17 -5.68 -3.85
C GLY A 163 9.49 -5.39 -2.51
N GLN A 164 8.97 -4.19 -2.32
CA GLN A 164 8.36 -3.81 -1.03
C GLN A 164 7.11 -4.62 -0.67
N GLY A 165 6.33 -5.05 -1.66
CA GLY A 165 5.22 -5.98 -1.44
C GLY A 165 5.65 -7.31 -0.82
N PHE A 166 6.92 -7.70 -0.98
CA PHE A 166 7.50 -8.85 -0.30
C PHE A 166 7.46 -8.69 1.21
N PHE A 167 7.97 -7.59 1.73
CA PHE A 167 8.02 -7.34 3.18
C PHE A 167 6.62 -7.30 3.78
N GLN A 168 5.66 -6.66 3.11
CA GLN A 168 4.26 -6.63 3.57
C GLN A 168 3.66 -8.03 3.66
N ASN A 169 3.82 -8.85 2.62
CA ASN A 169 3.26 -10.19 2.60
C ASN A 169 3.91 -11.09 3.67
N VAL A 170 5.24 -11.08 3.79
CA VAL A 170 5.97 -11.85 4.81
C VAL A 170 5.57 -11.39 6.22
N PHE A 171 5.49 -10.09 6.45
CA PHE A 171 5.13 -9.56 7.77
C PHE A 171 3.71 -9.98 8.20
N LEU A 172 2.74 -9.89 7.28
CA LEU A 172 1.37 -10.33 7.56
C LEU A 172 1.27 -11.85 7.77
N ILE A 173 2.01 -12.66 7.01
CA ILE A 173 2.10 -14.11 7.23
C ILE A 173 2.65 -14.39 8.64
N PHE A 174 3.75 -13.75 9.00
CA PHE A 174 4.37 -13.91 10.31
C PHE A 174 3.41 -13.56 11.46
N VAL A 175 2.71 -12.43 11.35
CA VAL A 175 1.74 -12.01 12.37
C VAL A 175 0.53 -12.95 12.42
N ALA A 176 0.05 -13.44 11.26
CA ALA A 176 -1.05 -14.39 11.20
C ALA A 176 -0.73 -15.71 11.91
N LEU A 177 0.49 -16.21 11.76
CA LEU A 177 0.88 -17.50 12.36
C LEU A 177 1.21 -17.39 13.85
N ILE A 178 1.79 -16.29 14.31
CA ILE A 178 2.31 -16.18 15.68
C ILE A 178 1.37 -15.41 16.60
N PHE A 179 0.86 -14.27 16.15
CA PHE A 179 0.12 -13.35 17.01
C PHE A 179 -1.39 -13.52 16.91
N TYR A 180 -1.92 -13.85 15.74
CA TYR A 180 -3.36 -14.01 15.58
C TYR A 180 -3.97 -15.04 16.55
N PRO A 181 -3.38 -16.24 16.81
CA PRO A 181 -3.97 -17.21 17.72
C PRO A 181 -4.12 -16.72 19.17
N ARG A 182 -3.34 -15.70 19.56
CA ARG A 182 -3.36 -15.14 20.93
C ARG A 182 -4.17 -13.86 21.07
N TYR A 183 -4.19 -13.03 20.03
CA TYR A 183 -4.71 -11.66 20.12
C TYR A 183 -5.84 -11.36 19.12
N GLY A 184 -6.21 -12.33 18.28
CA GLY A 184 -7.32 -12.23 17.33
C GLY A 184 -7.05 -11.27 16.15
N MET A 185 -8.13 -10.96 15.41
CA MET A 185 -8.07 -10.25 14.11
C MET A 185 -7.54 -8.82 14.21
N LYS A 186 -7.75 -8.13 15.34
CA LYS A 186 -7.23 -6.76 15.54
C LYS A 186 -5.72 -6.67 15.34
N THR A 187 -4.99 -7.73 15.66
CA THR A 187 -3.54 -7.79 15.45
C THR A 187 -3.16 -7.68 13.98
N LEU A 188 -3.95 -8.30 13.09
CA LEU A 188 -3.72 -8.21 11.65
C LEU A 188 -4.05 -6.82 11.09
N VAL A 189 -5.05 -6.14 11.67
CA VAL A 189 -5.37 -4.74 11.33
C VAL A 189 -4.18 -3.82 11.63
N TYR A 190 -3.61 -3.95 12.82
CA TYR A 190 -2.40 -3.18 13.19
C TYR A 190 -1.16 -3.62 12.40
N ALA A 191 -1.01 -4.91 12.12
CA ALA A 191 0.07 -5.42 11.29
C ALA A 191 0.04 -4.86 9.87
N PHE A 192 -1.16 -4.68 9.30
CA PHE A 192 -1.31 -4.02 8.01
C PHE A 192 -0.78 -2.58 8.04
N LEU A 193 -1.11 -1.79 9.06
CA LEU A 193 -0.59 -0.42 9.20
C LEU A 193 0.92 -0.38 9.45
N LEU A 194 1.44 -1.26 10.31
CA LEU A 194 2.87 -1.38 10.57
C LEU A 194 3.65 -1.78 9.32
N SER A 195 3.10 -2.68 8.50
CA SER A 195 3.71 -3.04 7.22
C SER A 195 3.77 -1.85 6.26
N GLY A 196 2.75 -0.98 6.25
CA GLY A 196 2.76 0.28 5.49
C GLY A 196 3.83 1.25 5.98
N LEU A 197 4.00 1.38 7.31
CA LEU A 197 5.08 2.19 7.90
C LEU A 197 6.47 1.66 7.52
N THR A 198 6.68 0.35 7.60
CA THR A 198 7.97 -0.25 7.20
C THR A 198 8.26 -0.01 5.71
N GLN A 199 7.26 -0.05 4.84
CA GLN A 199 7.43 0.31 3.43
C GLN A 199 7.86 1.77 3.26
N CYS A 200 7.24 2.70 3.99
CA CYS A 200 7.63 4.11 3.95
C CYS A 200 9.09 4.32 4.41
N ILE A 201 9.52 3.63 5.45
CA ILE A 201 10.90 3.69 5.94
C ILE A 201 11.87 3.13 4.90
N LEU A 202 11.57 1.96 4.33
CA LEU A 202 12.45 1.29 3.34
C LEU A 202 12.59 2.07 2.03
N VAL A 203 11.58 2.86 1.65
CA VAL A 203 11.64 3.71 0.45
C VAL A 203 12.50 4.96 0.66
N THR A 204 12.67 5.36 1.92
CA THR A 204 13.40 6.60 2.27
C THR A 204 14.91 6.35 2.46
N TRP A 205 15.30 5.09 2.70
CA TRP A 205 16.70 4.65 2.84
C TRP A 205 17.26 4.13 1.52
#